data_689cb835b345d79cc8d23bc4a17d05eb
#
_entry.id   689cb835b345d79cc8d23bc4a17d05eb
#
_cell.length_a   1.000
_cell.length_b   1.000
_cell.length_c   1.000
_cell.angle_alpha   90.00
_cell.angle_beta   90.00
_cell.angle_gamma   90.00
#
_symmetry.space_group_name_H-M   'P 1'
#
loop_
_entity.id
_entity.type
_entity.pdbx_description
1 polymer ?
#
loop_
_entity_poly.entity_id
_entity_poly.type
_entity_poly.pdbx_seq_one_letter_code
_entity_poly.pdbx_strand_id
1 'polypeptide(L)'
;LSRPEYSVLRRYNDFRWLHAAMVHNHPGVVVPPIPEKVKVGRFAPELVEFRRRSLERALLKMLQHPILQQDDDLALFLESGNLTADIHQRDLRKGPVVTPEYKTYFGWSHAFHHYRFQEPDEWFTSQLNYLSQFETRMKEICDALTTLSHKRAELADAYLQLYHSLVALSSSGMSRSVSTCFAILADMKKRSAQACTQLADYEANVFGLALYEYERLVGSIRKAF
;
A
#
# COMPACT_ATOMS: atom_id res chain seq x y z
N LEU A 1 -24.81 26.35 7.30
CA LEU A 1 -25.17 25.76 6.02
C LEU A 1 -24.37 24.47 5.89
N SER A 2 -25.04 23.31 6.02
CA SER A 2 -24.41 22.01 5.74
C SER A 2 -24.03 21.99 4.25
N ARG A 3 -22.75 21.73 3.95
CA ARG A 3 -22.30 21.48 2.58
C ARG A 3 -23.00 20.21 2.08
N PRO A 4 -23.45 20.17 0.80
CA PRO A 4 -24.06 18.98 0.25
C PRO A 4 -23.04 17.82 0.33
N GLU A 5 -23.50 16.68 0.81
CA GLU A 5 -22.68 15.47 0.89
C GLU A 5 -22.66 14.81 -0.49
N TYR A 6 -21.49 14.67 -1.08
CA TYR A 6 -21.29 14.01 -2.37
C TYR A 6 -20.82 12.57 -2.15
N SER A 7 -21.45 11.64 -2.83
CA SER A 7 -20.99 10.25 -2.88
C SER A 7 -20.63 9.88 -4.32
N VAL A 8 -19.38 9.53 -4.57
CA VAL A 8 -18.87 9.15 -5.88
C VAL A 8 -18.12 7.83 -5.81
N LEU A 9 -18.21 7.04 -6.88
CA LEU A 9 -17.45 5.79 -7.00
C LEU A 9 -16.21 6.01 -7.84
N ARG A 10 -15.07 5.53 -7.34
CA ARG A 10 -13.77 5.63 -8.01
C ARG A 10 -13.10 4.27 -8.08
N ARG A 11 -12.65 3.89 -9.28
CA ARG A 11 -11.89 2.66 -9.51
C ARG A 11 -10.38 2.91 -9.39
N TYR A 12 -9.60 1.87 -9.28
CA TYR A 12 -8.13 1.97 -9.17
C TYR A 12 -7.47 2.80 -10.28
N ASN A 13 -7.95 2.70 -11.53
CA ASN A 13 -7.41 3.49 -12.63
C ASN A 13 -7.70 4.99 -12.51
N ASP A 14 -8.76 5.38 -11.83
CA ASP A 14 -9.09 6.78 -11.58
C ASP A 14 -8.09 7.37 -10.56
N PHE A 15 -7.70 6.60 -9.54
CA PHE A 15 -6.63 6.98 -8.62
C PHE A 15 -5.27 7.08 -9.32
N ARG A 16 -4.99 6.21 -10.29
CA ARG A 16 -3.76 6.31 -11.10
C ARG A 16 -3.72 7.59 -11.91
N TRP A 17 -4.85 7.96 -12.52
CA TRP A 17 -4.97 9.23 -13.25
C TRP A 17 -4.74 10.41 -12.28
N LEU A 18 -5.43 10.43 -11.13
CA LEU A 18 -5.25 11.49 -10.13
C LEU A 18 -3.79 11.63 -9.70
N HIS A 19 -3.14 10.53 -9.33
CA HIS A 19 -1.73 10.55 -8.93
C HIS A 19 -0.84 11.11 -10.05
N ALA A 20 -1.10 10.71 -11.29
CA ALA A 20 -0.38 11.20 -12.45
C ALA A 20 -0.60 12.69 -12.68
N ALA A 21 -1.84 13.19 -12.52
CA ALA A 21 -2.18 14.60 -12.61
C ALA A 21 -1.46 15.43 -11.54
N MET A 22 -1.47 14.95 -10.29
CA MET A 22 -0.77 15.62 -9.18
C MET A 22 0.74 15.74 -9.43
N VAL A 23 1.39 14.66 -9.89
CA VAL A 23 2.82 14.67 -10.23
C VAL A 23 3.10 15.63 -11.41
N HIS A 24 2.21 15.66 -12.39
CA HIS A 24 2.36 16.54 -13.57
C HIS A 24 2.16 18.02 -13.23
N ASN A 25 1.14 18.32 -12.41
CA ASN A 25 0.79 19.70 -12.06
C ASN A 25 1.75 20.33 -11.04
N HIS A 26 2.40 19.51 -10.21
CA HIS A 26 3.22 19.98 -9.10
C HIS A 26 4.65 19.39 -9.15
N PRO A 27 5.47 19.75 -10.15
CA PRO A 27 6.86 19.30 -10.21
C PRO A 27 7.63 19.75 -8.96
N GLY A 28 8.42 18.84 -8.39
CA GLY A 28 9.18 19.08 -7.16
C GLY A 28 8.37 18.88 -5.85
N VAL A 29 7.06 18.61 -5.94
CA VAL A 29 6.25 18.24 -4.77
C VAL A 29 6.18 16.71 -4.66
N VAL A 30 6.42 16.20 -3.47
CA VAL A 30 6.31 14.76 -3.18
C VAL A 30 4.83 14.36 -3.09
N VAL A 31 4.32 13.72 -4.14
CA VAL A 31 2.95 13.22 -4.18
C VAL A 31 2.87 11.89 -3.42
N PRO A 32 1.90 11.73 -2.49
CA PRO A 32 1.68 10.48 -1.77
C PRO A 32 1.53 9.29 -2.70
N PRO A 33 2.30 8.21 -2.50
CA PRO A 33 2.30 7.07 -3.41
C PRO A 33 0.99 6.29 -3.35
N ILE A 34 0.62 5.70 -4.48
CA ILE A 34 -0.49 4.75 -4.58
C ILE A 34 0.07 3.32 -4.77
N PRO A 35 -0.68 2.26 -4.38
CA PRO A 35 -0.23 0.87 -4.56
C PRO A 35 -0.02 0.53 -6.02
N GLU A 36 0.90 -0.41 -6.28
CA GLU A 36 1.23 -0.84 -7.63
C GLU A 36 0.10 -1.63 -8.32
N LYS A 37 0.16 -1.63 -9.67
CA LYS A 37 -0.74 -2.42 -10.49
C LYS A 37 -0.28 -3.88 -10.49
N VAL A 38 -0.98 -4.75 -9.77
CA VAL A 38 -0.77 -6.20 -9.79
C VAL A 38 -1.54 -6.82 -10.94
N LYS A 39 -0.87 -7.65 -11.74
CA LYS A 39 -1.48 -8.32 -12.91
C LYS A 39 -2.15 -9.63 -12.54
N VAL A 40 -1.58 -10.40 -11.62
CA VAL A 40 -2.03 -11.73 -11.19
C VAL A 40 -2.66 -11.63 -9.80
N GLY A 41 -3.76 -12.37 -9.56
CA GLY A 41 -4.43 -12.39 -8.25
C GLY A 41 -5.14 -11.08 -7.86
N ARG A 42 -5.39 -10.18 -8.79
CA ARG A 42 -5.91 -8.80 -8.56
C ARG A 42 -7.28 -8.73 -7.86
N PHE A 43 -7.99 -9.83 -7.76
CA PHE A 43 -9.30 -9.95 -7.11
C PHE A 43 -9.26 -10.73 -5.79
N ALA A 44 -8.07 -11.13 -5.31
CA ALA A 44 -7.96 -11.72 -3.98
C ALA A 44 -8.49 -10.71 -2.93
N PRO A 45 -9.38 -11.14 -2.03
CA PRO A 45 -10.02 -10.23 -1.05
C PRO A 45 -9.02 -9.43 -0.22
N GLU A 46 -7.93 -10.08 0.20
CA GLU A 46 -6.87 -9.45 0.98
C GLU A 46 -6.17 -8.35 0.19
N LEU A 47 -5.89 -8.59 -1.10
CA LEU A 47 -5.26 -7.61 -1.97
C LEU A 47 -6.19 -6.44 -2.28
N VAL A 48 -7.49 -6.71 -2.44
CA VAL A 48 -8.50 -5.66 -2.67
C VAL A 48 -8.59 -4.74 -1.44
N GLU A 49 -8.65 -5.33 -0.24
CA GLU A 49 -8.74 -4.56 1.00
C GLU A 49 -7.43 -3.80 1.30
N PHE A 50 -6.28 -4.40 1.07
CA PHE A 50 -4.98 -3.72 1.15
C PHE A 50 -4.93 -2.50 0.22
N ARG A 51 -5.38 -2.64 -1.03
CA ARG A 51 -5.45 -1.53 -1.99
C ARG A 51 -6.41 -0.45 -1.54
N ARG A 52 -7.60 -0.83 -1.09
CA ARG A 52 -8.59 0.12 -0.60
C ARG A 52 -8.00 1.00 0.49
N ARG A 53 -7.40 0.38 1.51
CA ARG A 53 -6.75 1.10 2.62
C ARG A 53 -5.58 1.97 2.16
N SER A 54 -4.75 1.46 1.26
CA SER A 54 -3.60 2.24 0.72
C SER A 54 -4.07 3.45 -0.09
N LEU A 55 -5.11 3.31 -0.92
CA LEU A 55 -5.68 4.40 -1.70
C LEU A 55 -6.37 5.45 -0.81
N GLU A 56 -7.10 5.02 0.22
CA GLU A 56 -7.70 5.89 1.23
C GLU A 56 -6.65 6.75 1.92
N ARG A 57 -5.56 6.13 2.40
CA ARG A 57 -4.46 6.84 3.06
C ARG A 57 -3.75 7.82 2.11
N ALA A 58 -3.50 7.42 0.86
CA ALA A 58 -2.90 8.31 -0.13
C ALA A 58 -3.79 9.53 -0.40
N LEU A 59 -5.11 9.33 -0.57
CA LEU A 59 -6.06 10.42 -0.79
C LEU A 59 -6.12 11.36 0.42
N LEU A 60 -6.20 10.83 1.65
CA LEU A 60 -6.20 11.63 2.87
C LEU A 60 -4.93 12.50 2.98
N LYS A 61 -3.76 11.96 2.63
CA LYS A 61 -2.51 12.73 2.63
C LYS A 61 -2.49 13.81 1.54
N MET A 62 -3.06 13.56 0.35
CA MET A 62 -3.21 14.58 -0.68
C MET A 62 -4.10 15.72 -0.19
N LEU A 63 -5.21 15.40 0.47
CA LEU A 63 -6.16 16.37 1.03
C LEU A 63 -5.57 17.18 2.20
N GLN A 64 -4.63 16.62 2.95
CA GLN A 64 -3.93 17.31 4.04
C GLN A 64 -2.75 18.15 3.56
N HIS A 65 -2.27 17.92 2.33
CA HIS A 65 -1.11 18.63 1.81
C HIS A 65 -1.49 20.05 1.34
N PRO A 66 -0.83 21.12 1.84
CA PRO A 66 -1.26 22.50 1.62
C PRO A 66 -1.31 22.93 0.14
N ILE A 67 -0.47 22.34 -0.71
CA ILE A 67 -0.42 22.62 -2.15
C ILE A 67 -1.42 21.72 -2.89
N LEU A 68 -1.37 20.41 -2.67
CA LEU A 68 -2.17 19.44 -3.44
C LEU A 68 -3.68 19.60 -3.18
N GLN A 69 -4.10 19.99 -1.96
CA GLN A 69 -5.51 20.18 -1.63
C GLN A 69 -6.21 21.28 -2.44
N GLN A 70 -5.44 22.20 -3.05
CA GLN A 70 -5.97 23.31 -3.86
C GLN A 70 -6.03 23.00 -5.34
N ASP A 71 -5.62 21.80 -5.75
CA ASP A 71 -5.57 21.43 -7.16
C ASP A 71 -6.96 21.14 -7.73
N ASP A 72 -7.26 21.75 -8.89
CA ASP A 72 -8.54 21.57 -9.59
C ASP A 72 -8.80 20.12 -10.00
N ASP A 73 -7.75 19.35 -10.34
CA ASP A 73 -7.89 17.94 -10.74
C ASP A 73 -8.22 17.05 -9.54
N LEU A 74 -7.80 17.44 -8.33
CA LEU A 74 -8.24 16.79 -7.08
C LEU A 74 -9.71 17.10 -6.80
N ALA A 75 -10.14 18.36 -6.95
CA ALA A 75 -11.54 18.74 -6.82
C ALA A 75 -12.41 18.01 -7.86
N LEU A 76 -11.99 17.96 -9.11
CA LEU A 76 -12.64 17.19 -10.17
C LEU A 76 -12.78 15.70 -9.81
N PHE A 77 -11.73 15.09 -9.27
CA PHE A 77 -11.76 13.70 -8.82
C PHE A 77 -12.77 13.48 -7.70
N LEU A 78 -12.93 14.41 -6.77
CA LEU A 78 -13.84 14.26 -5.63
C LEU A 78 -15.30 14.47 -5.99
N GLU A 79 -15.59 15.41 -6.92
CA GLU A 79 -16.95 15.92 -7.15
C GLU A 79 -17.60 15.35 -8.42
N SER A 80 -16.81 14.93 -9.41
CA SER A 80 -17.35 14.52 -10.72
C SER A 80 -18.24 13.28 -10.64
N GLY A 81 -19.46 13.35 -11.15
CA GLY A 81 -20.34 12.21 -11.35
C GLY A 81 -19.94 11.32 -12.55
N ASN A 82 -19.24 11.88 -13.55
CA ASN A 82 -18.74 11.17 -14.72
C ASN A 82 -17.28 11.56 -15.02
N LEU A 83 -16.38 11.05 -14.18
CA LEU A 83 -14.97 11.41 -14.22
C LEU A 83 -14.33 11.19 -15.60
N THR A 84 -14.70 10.17 -16.36
CA THR A 84 -14.12 9.89 -17.68
C THR A 84 -14.44 11.01 -18.69
N ALA A 85 -15.67 11.51 -18.71
CA ALA A 85 -16.07 12.61 -19.59
C ALA A 85 -15.38 13.91 -19.17
N ASP A 86 -15.31 14.17 -17.89
CA ASP A 86 -14.72 15.40 -17.34
C ASP A 86 -13.19 15.43 -17.52
N ILE A 87 -12.51 14.28 -17.40
CA ILE A 87 -11.09 14.15 -17.77
C ILE A 87 -10.90 14.51 -19.26
N HIS A 88 -11.75 13.99 -20.14
CA HIS A 88 -11.64 14.31 -21.57
C HIS A 88 -11.79 15.83 -21.82
N GLN A 89 -12.75 16.49 -21.19
CA GLN A 89 -12.91 17.95 -21.30
C GLN A 89 -11.73 18.71 -20.69
N ARG A 90 -11.20 18.24 -19.56
CA ARG A 90 -10.00 18.80 -18.93
C ARG A 90 -8.79 18.67 -19.87
N ASP A 91 -8.60 17.52 -20.50
CA ASP A 91 -7.47 17.25 -21.40
C ASP A 91 -7.55 18.10 -22.69
N LEU A 92 -8.74 18.45 -23.17
CA LEU A 92 -8.92 19.42 -24.26
C LEU A 92 -8.49 20.84 -23.87
N ARG A 93 -8.59 21.22 -22.60
CA ARG A 93 -8.25 22.56 -22.09
C ARG A 93 -6.80 22.69 -21.64
N LYS A 94 -6.31 21.72 -20.87
CA LYS A 94 -4.99 21.76 -20.21
C LYS A 94 -3.95 20.84 -20.90
N GLY A 95 -4.36 20.07 -21.90
CA GLY A 95 -3.56 18.99 -22.47
C GLY A 95 -3.60 17.69 -21.66
N PRO A 96 -3.27 16.54 -22.27
CA PRO A 96 -3.30 15.26 -21.61
C PRO A 96 -2.23 15.17 -20.51
N VAL A 97 -2.55 14.49 -19.42
CA VAL A 97 -1.59 14.20 -18.35
C VAL A 97 -0.51 13.24 -18.88
N VAL A 98 0.69 13.75 -19.11
CA VAL A 98 1.82 12.99 -19.64
C VAL A 98 2.73 12.60 -18.49
N THR A 99 2.71 11.32 -18.08
CA THR A 99 3.72 10.78 -17.17
C THR A 99 4.67 9.85 -17.92
N PRO A 100 5.90 9.64 -17.43
CA PRO A 100 6.84 8.69 -18.03
C PRO A 100 6.25 7.28 -18.18
N GLU A 101 5.36 6.87 -17.29
CA GLU A 101 4.66 5.57 -17.33
C GLU A 101 3.55 5.52 -18.40
N TYR A 102 2.97 6.65 -18.77
CA TYR A 102 1.95 6.75 -19.81
C TYR A 102 2.55 6.79 -21.24
N LYS A 103 3.80 7.20 -21.39
CA LYS A 103 4.51 7.22 -22.68
C LYS A 103 4.67 5.85 -23.30
N THR A 104 4.65 4.78 -22.50
CA THR A 104 4.82 3.41 -22.99
C THR A 104 3.57 2.83 -23.67
N TYR A 105 2.40 3.45 -23.54
CA TYR A 105 1.15 2.92 -24.11
C TYR A 105 0.75 3.51 -25.46
N PHE A 106 1.26 4.68 -25.81
CA PHE A 106 1.07 5.32 -27.11
C PHE A 106 2.43 5.53 -27.76
N GLY A 107 2.79 4.69 -28.70
CA GLY A 107 4.00 4.60 -29.50
C GLY A 107 4.64 5.86 -30.10
N TRP A 108 4.70 6.97 -29.37
CA TRP A 108 5.43 8.18 -29.73
C TRP A 108 6.79 8.24 -29.03
N SER A 109 7.62 7.24 -29.31
CA SER A 109 9.00 7.20 -28.80
C SER A 109 10.03 7.79 -29.77
N HIS A 110 9.65 8.70 -30.67
CA HIS A 110 10.61 9.32 -31.55
C HIS A 110 10.58 10.85 -31.48
N ALA A 111 11.72 11.39 -31.10
CA ALA A 111 12.20 12.76 -31.29
C ALA A 111 12.29 13.69 -30.07
N PHE A 112 12.62 13.19 -28.89
CA PHE A 112 13.33 14.06 -27.95
C PHE A 112 14.69 13.45 -27.68
N HIS A 113 15.75 14.06 -28.20
CA HIS A 113 17.11 13.88 -27.69
C HIS A 113 17.02 14.19 -26.19
N HIS A 114 17.12 13.13 -25.37
CA HIS A 114 17.40 13.28 -23.97
C HIS A 114 18.77 13.97 -23.86
N TYR A 115 18.75 15.29 -23.70
CA TYR A 115 19.86 15.93 -23.01
C TYR A 115 19.92 15.24 -21.66
N ARG A 116 20.89 14.36 -21.51
CA ARG A 116 21.16 13.69 -20.25
C ARG A 116 21.71 14.79 -19.34
N PHE A 117 20.79 15.42 -18.56
CA PHE A 117 21.20 16.37 -17.54
C PHE A 117 22.17 15.63 -16.61
N GLN A 118 23.38 16.14 -16.51
CA GLN A 118 24.35 15.69 -15.52
C GLN A 118 24.25 16.70 -14.38
N GLU A 119 23.79 16.23 -13.24
CA GLU A 119 23.76 17.03 -12.03
C GLU A 119 25.19 17.47 -11.65
N PRO A 120 25.48 18.77 -11.67
CA PRO A 120 26.82 19.24 -11.34
C PRO A 120 27.09 19.27 -9.84
N ASP A 121 26.06 19.23 -9.00
CA ASP A 121 26.19 19.30 -7.55
C ASP A 121 26.33 17.90 -6.96
N GLU A 122 27.50 17.63 -6.36
CA GLU A 122 27.82 16.36 -5.71
C GLU A 122 26.87 16.06 -4.53
N TRP A 123 26.29 17.08 -3.90
CA TRP A 123 25.34 16.91 -2.81
C TRP A 123 24.09 16.18 -3.31
N PHE A 124 23.49 16.61 -4.44
CA PHE A 124 22.31 15.94 -5.03
C PHE A 124 22.61 14.50 -5.42
N THR A 125 23.77 14.27 -6.04
CA THR A 125 24.20 12.90 -6.41
C THR A 125 24.34 12.00 -5.18
N SER A 126 24.93 12.54 -4.11
CA SER A 126 25.08 11.83 -2.82
C SER A 126 23.70 11.51 -2.19
N GLN A 127 22.78 12.47 -2.19
CA GLN A 127 21.44 12.28 -1.65
C GLN A 127 20.63 11.25 -2.47
N LEU A 128 20.72 11.27 -3.79
CA LEU A 128 20.08 10.26 -4.64
C LEU A 128 20.61 8.84 -4.36
N ASN A 129 21.93 8.70 -4.18
CA ASN A 129 22.53 7.42 -3.80
C ASN A 129 22.09 6.95 -2.42
N TYR A 130 22.04 7.87 -1.44
CA TYR A 130 21.51 7.57 -0.11
C TYR A 130 20.05 7.10 -0.16
N LEU A 131 19.17 7.83 -0.87
CA LEU A 131 17.76 7.48 -1.01
C LEU A 131 17.59 6.13 -1.71
N SER A 132 18.41 5.82 -2.72
CA SER A 132 18.37 4.52 -3.41
C SER A 132 18.76 3.36 -2.48
N GLN A 133 19.80 3.53 -1.66
CA GLN A 133 20.18 2.54 -0.66
C GLN A 133 19.11 2.39 0.43
N PHE A 134 18.54 3.50 0.88
CA PHE A 134 17.47 3.49 1.88
C PHE A 134 16.21 2.80 1.37
N GLU A 135 15.78 3.07 0.12
CA GLU A 135 14.67 2.38 -0.55
C GLU A 135 14.90 0.85 -0.60
N THR A 136 16.12 0.42 -0.96
CA THR A 136 16.47 -1.00 -0.99
C THR A 136 16.35 -1.65 0.40
N ARG A 137 16.89 -1.00 1.44
CA ARG A 137 16.80 -1.52 2.81
C ARG A 137 15.38 -1.53 3.35
N MET A 138 14.56 -0.52 3.03
CA MET A 138 13.14 -0.49 3.40
C MET A 138 12.39 -1.66 2.75
N LYS A 139 12.68 -1.97 1.49
CA LYS A 139 12.11 -3.12 0.80
C LYS A 139 12.51 -4.44 1.47
N GLU A 140 13.77 -4.62 1.82
CA GLU A 140 14.24 -5.80 2.57
C GLU A 140 13.48 -5.97 3.90
N ILE A 141 13.22 -4.87 4.62
CA ILE A 141 12.42 -4.90 5.87
C ILE A 141 10.97 -5.31 5.58
N CYS A 142 10.34 -4.78 4.54
CA CYS A 142 8.98 -5.13 4.15
C CYS A 142 8.87 -6.64 3.79
N ASP A 143 9.82 -7.15 3.03
CA ASP A 143 9.88 -8.57 2.63
C ASP A 143 10.10 -9.48 3.86
N ALA A 144 11.00 -9.09 4.77
CA ALA A 144 11.24 -9.82 6.01
C ALA A 144 10.01 -9.82 6.93
N LEU A 145 9.31 -8.69 7.06
CA LEU A 145 8.08 -8.59 7.86
C LEU A 145 6.96 -9.45 7.27
N THR A 146 6.80 -9.46 5.95
CA THR A 146 5.82 -10.31 5.27
C THR A 146 6.10 -11.79 5.55
N THR A 147 7.37 -12.19 5.48
CA THR A 147 7.81 -13.56 5.79
C THR A 147 7.54 -13.89 7.26
N LEU A 148 7.84 -12.98 8.19
CA LEU A 148 7.60 -13.14 9.62
C LEU A 148 6.11 -13.34 9.93
N SER A 149 5.26 -12.48 9.39
CA SER A 149 3.79 -12.55 9.56
C SER A 149 3.25 -13.89 9.06
N HIS A 150 3.70 -14.39 7.91
CA HIS A 150 3.31 -15.70 7.38
C HIS A 150 3.76 -16.84 8.29
N LYS A 151 5.01 -16.82 8.78
CA LYS A 151 5.52 -17.82 9.71
C LYS A 151 4.80 -17.83 11.06
N ARG A 152 4.33 -16.67 11.54
CA ARG A 152 3.48 -16.59 12.72
C ARG A 152 2.11 -17.22 12.51
N ALA A 153 1.51 -17.03 11.33
CA ALA A 153 0.26 -17.68 10.99
C ALA A 153 0.41 -19.22 10.95
N GLU A 154 1.47 -19.72 10.30
CA GLU A 154 1.80 -21.17 10.32
C GLU A 154 2.01 -21.70 11.74
N LEU A 155 2.67 -20.94 12.62
CA LEU A 155 2.86 -21.30 14.02
C LEU A 155 1.53 -21.33 14.79
N ALA A 156 0.61 -20.40 14.51
CA ALA A 156 -0.73 -20.39 15.10
C ALA A 156 -1.50 -21.66 14.73
N ASP A 157 -1.45 -22.08 13.47
CA ASP A 157 -2.07 -23.33 13.01
C ASP A 157 -1.46 -24.57 13.69
N ALA A 158 -0.13 -24.60 13.84
CA ALA A 158 0.54 -25.69 14.57
C ALA A 158 0.11 -25.75 16.06
N TYR A 159 -0.06 -24.61 16.73
CA TYR A 159 -0.59 -24.56 18.08
C TYR A 159 -2.04 -25.02 18.15
N LEU A 160 -2.90 -24.74 17.16
CA LEU A 160 -4.26 -25.25 17.11
C LEU A 160 -4.30 -26.76 16.90
N GLN A 161 -3.43 -27.32 16.05
CA GLN A 161 -3.31 -28.78 15.90
C GLN A 161 -2.90 -29.46 17.20
N LEU A 162 -1.91 -28.88 17.89
CA LEU A 162 -1.48 -29.38 19.21
C LEU A 162 -2.60 -29.28 20.26
N TYR A 163 -3.35 -28.18 20.28
CA TYR A 163 -4.54 -27.99 21.10
C TYR A 163 -5.55 -29.13 20.89
N HIS A 164 -5.92 -29.42 19.63
CA HIS A 164 -6.88 -30.49 19.33
C HIS A 164 -6.39 -31.89 19.81
N SER A 165 -5.10 -32.17 19.64
CA SER A 165 -4.49 -33.42 20.10
C SER A 165 -4.50 -33.53 21.63
N LEU A 166 -4.21 -32.46 22.35
CA LEU A 166 -4.24 -32.42 23.82
C LEU A 166 -5.67 -32.53 24.35
N VAL A 167 -6.67 -31.96 23.72
CA VAL A 167 -8.08 -32.14 24.08
C VAL A 167 -8.51 -33.59 23.90
N ALA A 168 -8.12 -34.23 22.79
CA ALA A 168 -8.41 -35.63 22.55
C ALA A 168 -7.76 -36.54 23.65
N LEU A 169 -6.52 -36.25 24.04
CA LEU A 169 -5.84 -36.95 25.12
C LEU A 169 -6.52 -36.73 26.47
N SER A 170 -6.97 -35.52 26.79
CA SER A 170 -7.65 -35.22 28.05
C SER A 170 -8.95 -36.01 28.25
N SER A 171 -9.59 -36.43 27.15
CA SER A 171 -10.85 -37.22 27.14
C SER A 171 -10.66 -38.73 26.97
N SER A 172 -9.42 -39.23 26.89
CA SER A 172 -9.13 -40.64 26.59
C SER A 172 -9.23 -41.61 27.76
N GLY A 173 -9.91 -41.25 28.84
CA GLY A 173 -10.16 -42.16 30.00
C GLY A 173 -8.99 -42.33 30.97
N MET A 174 -7.99 -41.45 30.93
CA MET A 174 -6.88 -41.39 31.87
C MET A 174 -7.33 -40.96 33.29
N SER A 175 -6.42 -41.03 34.25
CA SER A 175 -6.71 -40.55 35.62
C SER A 175 -7.11 -39.06 35.60
N ARG A 176 -7.99 -38.66 36.51
CA ARG A 176 -8.52 -37.28 36.57
C ARG A 176 -7.42 -36.21 36.62
N SER A 177 -6.37 -36.46 37.38
CA SER A 177 -5.23 -35.54 37.50
C SER A 177 -4.52 -35.34 36.15
N VAL A 178 -4.27 -36.41 35.39
CA VAL A 178 -3.61 -36.36 34.10
C VAL A 178 -4.51 -35.68 33.06
N SER A 179 -5.81 -36.03 33.02
CA SER A 179 -6.77 -35.37 32.15
C SER A 179 -6.83 -33.85 32.41
N THR A 180 -6.81 -33.44 33.68
CA THR A 180 -6.79 -32.00 34.03
C THR A 180 -5.51 -31.30 33.55
N CYS A 181 -4.34 -31.93 33.68
CA CYS A 181 -3.09 -31.37 33.18
C CYS A 181 -3.12 -31.17 31.66
N PHE A 182 -3.62 -32.13 30.88
CA PHE A 182 -3.74 -32.00 29.44
C PHE A 182 -4.76 -30.93 29.04
N ALA A 183 -5.87 -30.78 29.76
CA ALA A 183 -6.85 -29.74 29.53
C ALA A 183 -6.28 -28.33 29.75
N ILE A 184 -5.50 -28.14 30.83
CA ILE A 184 -4.81 -26.85 31.10
C ILE A 184 -3.78 -26.55 30.01
N LEU A 185 -2.97 -27.54 29.62
CA LEU A 185 -1.98 -27.38 28.57
C LEU A 185 -2.65 -27.06 27.22
N ALA A 186 -3.78 -27.68 26.91
CA ALA A 186 -4.57 -27.38 25.73
C ALA A 186 -5.04 -25.92 25.73
N ASP A 187 -5.62 -25.43 26.85
CA ASP A 187 -6.04 -24.04 26.95
C ASP A 187 -4.88 -23.04 26.75
N MET A 188 -3.71 -23.34 27.31
CA MET A 188 -2.50 -22.53 27.08
C MET A 188 -2.12 -22.47 25.59
N LYS A 189 -2.17 -23.61 24.87
CA LYS A 189 -1.86 -23.65 23.43
C LYS A 189 -2.87 -22.93 22.59
N LYS A 190 -4.16 -23.00 22.93
CA LYS A 190 -5.21 -22.20 22.29
C LYS A 190 -4.97 -20.70 22.42
N ARG A 191 -4.61 -20.24 23.62
CA ARG A 191 -4.26 -18.83 23.87
C ARG A 191 -3.02 -18.40 23.07
N SER A 192 -2.00 -19.27 23.00
CA SER A 192 -0.80 -19.02 22.20
C SER A 192 -1.14 -18.89 20.71
N ALA A 193 -2.00 -19.76 20.17
CA ALA A 193 -2.48 -19.67 18.80
C ALA A 193 -3.18 -18.33 18.53
N GLN A 194 -4.12 -17.95 19.41
CA GLN A 194 -4.84 -16.68 19.30
C GLN A 194 -3.90 -15.47 19.30
N ALA A 195 -2.92 -15.46 20.20
CA ALA A 195 -1.93 -14.37 20.25
C ALA A 195 -1.06 -14.31 18.97
N CYS A 196 -0.63 -15.46 18.45
CA CYS A 196 0.12 -15.52 17.19
C CYS A 196 -0.72 -15.01 16.00
N THR A 197 -1.99 -15.41 15.90
CA THR A 197 -2.90 -14.93 14.85
C THR A 197 -3.08 -13.41 14.92
N GLN A 198 -3.40 -12.87 16.09
CA GLN A 198 -3.59 -11.43 16.28
C GLN A 198 -2.32 -10.64 15.93
N LEU A 199 -1.14 -11.16 16.32
CA LEU A 199 0.12 -10.50 16.02
C LEU A 199 0.44 -10.57 14.52
N ALA A 200 0.20 -11.70 13.86
CA ALA A 200 0.37 -11.84 12.42
C ALA A 200 -0.53 -10.87 11.66
N ASP A 201 -1.79 -10.74 12.06
CA ASP A 201 -2.74 -9.79 11.47
C ASP A 201 -2.30 -8.34 11.66
N TYR A 202 -1.80 -7.99 12.84
CA TYR A 202 -1.29 -6.65 13.11
C TYR A 202 -0.03 -6.36 12.28
N GLU A 203 0.91 -7.29 12.20
CA GLU A 203 2.13 -7.17 11.40
C GLU A 203 1.81 -7.01 9.92
N ALA A 204 0.84 -7.75 9.39
CA ALA A 204 0.46 -7.65 7.98
C ALA A 204 -0.35 -6.37 7.67
N ASN A 205 -1.38 -6.08 8.46
CA ASN A 205 -2.43 -5.12 8.11
C ASN A 205 -2.23 -3.72 8.70
N VAL A 206 -1.42 -3.55 9.73
CA VAL A 206 -1.18 -2.25 10.36
C VAL A 206 0.27 -1.83 10.16
N PHE A 207 1.21 -2.59 10.71
CA PHE A 207 2.62 -2.23 10.66
C PHE A 207 3.20 -2.40 9.25
N GLY A 208 2.90 -3.51 8.58
CA GLY A 208 3.34 -3.77 7.20
C GLY A 208 2.79 -2.75 6.20
N LEU A 209 1.52 -2.37 6.34
CA LEU A 209 0.93 -1.33 5.51
C LEU A 209 1.64 0.02 5.69
N ALA A 210 2.00 0.39 6.93
CA ALA A 210 2.73 1.62 7.20
C ALA A 210 4.14 1.58 6.60
N LEU A 211 4.89 0.49 6.79
CA LEU A 211 6.23 0.34 6.22
C LEU A 211 6.21 0.35 4.68
N TYR A 212 5.28 -0.35 4.06
CA TYR A 212 5.10 -0.33 2.61
C TYR A 212 4.83 1.08 2.09
N GLU A 213 4.03 1.86 2.79
CA GLU A 213 3.75 3.24 2.44
C GLU A 213 5.01 4.11 2.53
N TYR A 214 5.83 3.93 3.58
CA TYR A 214 7.10 4.65 3.72
C TYR A 214 8.11 4.27 2.63
N GLU A 215 8.23 2.98 2.29
CA GLU A 215 9.07 2.52 1.19
C GLU A 215 8.69 3.22 -0.12
N ARG A 216 7.40 3.26 -0.42
CA ARG A 216 6.86 3.92 -1.61
C ARG A 216 7.05 5.44 -1.59
N LEU A 217 6.96 6.05 -0.41
CA LEU A 217 7.19 7.48 -0.23
C LEU A 217 8.66 7.85 -0.54
N VAL A 218 9.60 7.04 -0.10
CA VAL A 218 11.03 7.23 -0.43
C VAL A 218 11.25 7.16 -1.94
N GLY A 219 10.62 6.20 -2.63
CA GLY A 219 10.62 6.13 -4.09
C GLY A 219 10.01 7.37 -4.77
N SER A 220 8.96 7.96 -4.19
CA SER A 220 8.35 9.21 -4.69
C SER A 220 9.28 10.40 -4.47
N ILE A 221 9.95 10.49 -3.32
CA ILE A 221 10.97 11.52 -3.04
C ILE A 221 12.08 11.45 -4.08
N ARG A 222 12.65 10.27 -4.31
CA ARG A 222 13.73 10.08 -5.30
C ARG A 222 13.33 10.47 -6.74
N LYS A 223 12.06 10.37 -7.09
CA LYS A 223 11.54 10.78 -8.40
C LYS A 223 11.29 12.29 -8.50
N ALA A 224 11.10 12.98 -7.37
CA ALA A 224 10.91 14.42 -7.31
C ALA A 224 12.25 15.19 -7.37
N PHE A 225 13.37 14.55 -7.04
CA PHE A 225 14.73 15.02 -7.23
C PHE A 225 15.16 14.81 -8.68
#